data_7a1c1791308b6d69974c72b9c86f294b
#
_entry.id   7a1c1791308b6d69974c72b9c86f294b
#
_cell.length_a   1.000
_cell.length_b   1.000
_cell.length_c   1.000
_cell.angle_alpha   90.00
_cell.angle_beta   90.00
_cell.angle_gamma   90.00
#
_symmetry.space_group_name_H-M   'P 1'
#
loop_
_entity.id
_entity.type
_entity.pdbx_description
1 polymer ?
#
loop_
_entity_poly.entity_id
_entity_poly.type
_entity_poly.pdbx_seq_one_letter_code
_entity_poly.pdbx_strand_id
1 'polypeptide(L)'
;MQQPSVTNQVTQPTVATRNIQLLVLDIDGTIAGESNQIREPVKQAVRAAQAKGIQVAIATGRTYQSALRFYRDLGATLPLMVYQGALIKDPVTETVHRHWTVPAHLANELLDYFEQPELRSKLSVHFYINDQLYVREITPETNDYLARSTIPAIPVGDLRTTLHQEPTKVLALANDVDLIDSLLVELRQRYLPTELYLTKSVATFFEATNPLVNKGTAVQYLAEEYLGLQADNVMVVGDNFNDLEMIQYAGIGVAMGNAPEPVKARSNWVAPSVEADGVAAAIEEFLLQNL
;
A
#
# COMPACT_ATOMS: atom_id res chain seq x y z
N MET A 1 5.07 -56.70 -21.14
CA MET A 1 4.56 -56.18 -19.84
C MET A 1 4.87 -54.69 -19.82
N GLN A 2 3.84 -53.88 -20.10
CA GLN A 2 3.94 -52.40 -20.04
C GLN A 2 3.53 -51.98 -18.62
N GLN A 3 4.40 -51.17 -17.96
CA GLN A 3 4.05 -50.54 -16.69
C GLN A 3 3.17 -49.31 -16.93
N PRO A 4 2.13 -49.05 -16.12
CA PRO A 4 1.33 -47.86 -16.23
C PRO A 4 2.08 -46.64 -15.68
N SER A 5 2.11 -45.55 -16.45
CA SER A 5 2.57 -44.26 -16.05
C SER A 5 1.64 -43.65 -15.00
N VAL A 6 2.14 -43.42 -13.78
CA VAL A 6 1.41 -42.71 -12.73
C VAL A 6 1.61 -41.21 -13.02
N THR A 7 0.58 -40.55 -13.53
CA THR A 7 0.48 -39.09 -13.57
C THR A 7 0.14 -38.60 -12.17
N ASN A 8 1.12 -38.02 -11.48
CA ASN A 8 0.89 -37.26 -10.26
C ASN A 8 0.15 -35.95 -10.61
N GLN A 9 -1.17 -35.98 -10.50
CA GLN A 9 -1.95 -34.76 -10.40
C GLN A 9 -1.67 -34.17 -9.03
N VAL A 10 -0.96 -33.04 -9.01
CA VAL A 10 -0.87 -32.17 -7.83
C VAL A 10 -2.27 -31.57 -7.67
N THR A 11 -3.07 -32.15 -6.78
CA THR A 11 -4.33 -31.55 -6.33
C THR A 11 -3.97 -30.27 -5.58
N GLN A 12 -4.28 -29.11 -6.17
CA GLN A 12 -4.30 -27.84 -5.42
C GLN A 12 -5.30 -28.01 -4.27
N PRO A 13 -4.97 -27.58 -3.04
CA PRO A 13 -5.91 -27.66 -1.94
C PRO A 13 -7.15 -26.85 -2.32
N THR A 14 -8.31 -27.50 -2.29
CA THR A 14 -9.62 -26.86 -2.39
C THR A 14 -9.68 -25.80 -1.29
N VAL A 15 -9.65 -24.51 -1.68
CA VAL A 15 -9.93 -23.40 -0.77
C VAL A 15 -11.36 -23.62 -0.28
N ALA A 16 -11.51 -24.07 0.98
CA ALA A 16 -12.83 -24.21 1.58
C ALA A 16 -13.60 -22.91 1.37
N THR A 17 -14.89 -23.00 1.06
CA THR A 17 -15.78 -21.85 0.88
C THR A 17 -15.72 -20.94 2.10
N ARG A 18 -14.82 -19.96 2.08
CA ARG A 18 -14.68 -18.98 3.15
C ARG A 18 -15.78 -17.94 3.01
N ASN A 19 -16.41 -17.59 4.12
CA ASN A 19 -17.42 -16.53 4.14
C ASN A 19 -16.73 -15.16 4.14
N ILE A 20 -16.27 -14.70 2.97
CA ILE A 20 -15.63 -13.40 2.81
C ILE A 20 -16.68 -12.29 2.94
N GLN A 21 -16.42 -11.34 3.80
CA GLN A 21 -17.27 -10.20 4.09
C GLN A 21 -16.57 -8.85 3.84
N LEU A 22 -15.22 -8.85 3.81
CA LEU A 22 -14.39 -7.68 3.55
C LEU A 22 -13.41 -7.97 2.41
N LEU A 23 -13.43 -7.12 1.39
CA LEU A 23 -12.44 -7.05 0.32
C LEU A 23 -11.59 -5.79 0.50
N VAL A 24 -10.26 -5.94 0.61
CA VAL A 24 -9.33 -4.82 0.70
C VAL A 24 -8.42 -4.80 -0.52
N LEU A 25 -8.31 -3.65 -1.15
CA LEU A 25 -7.57 -3.45 -2.40
C LEU A 25 -6.47 -2.41 -2.22
N ASP A 26 -5.27 -2.72 -2.69
CA ASP A 26 -4.25 -1.69 -2.94
C ASP A 26 -4.57 -0.92 -4.23
N ILE A 27 -3.89 0.21 -4.45
CA ILE A 27 -4.10 1.07 -5.63
C ILE A 27 -3.07 0.79 -6.71
N ASP A 28 -1.81 1.16 -6.46
CA ASP A 28 -0.75 1.22 -7.47
C ASP A 28 -0.25 -0.18 -7.82
N GLY A 29 -0.39 -0.57 -9.10
CA GLY A 29 -0.05 -1.93 -9.54
C GLY A 29 -1.12 -2.99 -9.23
N THR A 30 -2.21 -2.61 -8.54
CA THR A 30 -3.33 -3.48 -8.18
C THR A 30 -4.61 -3.07 -8.89
N ILE A 31 -5.28 -1.98 -8.50
CA ILE A 31 -6.48 -1.49 -9.20
C ILE A 31 -6.16 -0.41 -10.25
N ALA A 32 -4.98 0.19 -10.20
CA ALA A 32 -4.52 1.21 -11.13
C ALA A 32 -3.12 0.88 -11.64
N GLY A 33 -3.00 0.67 -12.95
CA GLY A 33 -1.75 0.45 -13.68
C GLY A 33 -1.12 1.74 -14.20
N GLU A 34 -0.49 1.66 -15.38
CA GLU A 34 0.20 2.79 -16.02
C GLU A 34 -0.71 4.00 -16.29
N SER A 35 -1.98 3.75 -16.63
CA SER A 35 -2.97 4.81 -16.87
C SER A 35 -3.32 5.62 -15.63
N ASN A 36 -2.94 5.15 -14.45
CA ASN A 36 -3.31 5.72 -13.15
C ASN A 36 -4.85 5.89 -12.99
N GLN A 37 -5.62 4.97 -13.57
CA GLN A 37 -7.08 4.89 -13.52
C GLN A 37 -7.54 3.47 -13.23
N ILE A 38 -8.72 3.32 -12.63
CA ILE A 38 -9.36 2.01 -12.44
C ILE A 38 -10.07 1.62 -13.73
N ARG A 39 -9.74 0.44 -14.24
CA ARG A 39 -10.36 -0.09 -15.48
C ARG A 39 -11.81 -0.52 -15.22
N GLU A 40 -12.64 -0.40 -16.24
CA GLU A 40 -14.08 -0.67 -16.10
C GLU A 40 -14.42 -2.11 -15.67
N PRO A 41 -13.73 -3.18 -16.13
CA PRO A 41 -13.97 -4.54 -15.62
C PRO A 41 -13.76 -4.67 -14.11
N VAL A 42 -12.73 -4.00 -13.55
CA VAL A 42 -12.48 -3.98 -12.10
C VAL A 42 -13.63 -3.31 -11.35
N LYS A 43 -14.11 -2.15 -11.83
CA LYS A 43 -15.25 -1.45 -11.23
C LYS A 43 -16.54 -2.29 -11.26
N GLN A 44 -16.77 -3.01 -12.35
CA GLN A 44 -17.93 -3.90 -12.50
C GLN A 44 -17.85 -5.07 -11.51
N ALA A 45 -16.71 -5.73 -11.40
CA ALA A 45 -16.49 -6.81 -10.45
C ALA A 45 -16.67 -6.35 -9.00
N VAL A 46 -16.12 -5.19 -8.64
CA VAL A 46 -16.29 -4.60 -7.29
C VAL A 46 -17.76 -4.30 -7.01
N ARG A 47 -18.49 -3.69 -7.95
CA ARG A 47 -19.94 -3.47 -7.79
C ARG A 47 -20.72 -4.77 -7.61
N ALA A 48 -20.34 -5.83 -8.34
CA ALA A 48 -20.96 -7.15 -8.20
C ALA A 48 -20.70 -7.78 -6.81
N ALA A 49 -19.47 -7.63 -6.28
CA ALA A 49 -19.15 -8.06 -4.91
C ALA A 49 -19.94 -7.27 -3.87
N GLN A 50 -20.03 -5.94 -4.01
CA GLN A 50 -20.85 -5.09 -3.14
C GLN A 50 -22.33 -5.45 -3.18
N ALA A 51 -22.89 -5.80 -4.35
CA ALA A 51 -24.27 -6.25 -4.49
C ALA A 51 -24.56 -7.58 -3.74
N LYS A 52 -23.51 -8.37 -3.46
CA LYS A 52 -23.59 -9.58 -2.58
C LYS A 52 -23.38 -9.26 -1.09
N GLY A 53 -23.27 -7.98 -0.72
CA GLY A 53 -23.07 -7.56 0.67
C GLY A 53 -21.62 -7.55 1.12
N ILE A 54 -20.64 -7.73 0.23
CA ILE A 54 -19.22 -7.67 0.58
C ILE A 54 -18.83 -6.21 0.71
N GLN A 55 -18.23 -5.86 1.84
CA GLN A 55 -17.72 -4.53 2.10
C GLN A 55 -16.37 -4.33 1.40
N VAL A 56 -16.12 -3.14 0.83
CA VAL A 56 -14.90 -2.86 0.06
C VAL A 56 -14.16 -1.69 0.66
N ALA A 57 -12.87 -1.89 0.92
CA ALA A 57 -11.94 -0.89 1.45
C ALA A 57 -10.69 -0.75 0.58
N ILE A 58 -9.96 0.33 0.78
CA ILE A 58 -8.68 0.60 0.12
C ILE A 58 -7.59 0.74 1.19
N ALA A 59 -6.44 0.09 0.97
CA ALA A 59 -5.21 0.22 1.76
C ALA A 59 -4.05 0.60 0.83
N THR A 60 -3.47 1.80 1.01
CA THR A 60 -2.49 2.34 0.05
C THR A 60 -1.36 3.13 0.71
N GLY A 61 -0.21 3.21 0.03
CA GLY A 61 0.88 4.12 0.40
C GLY A 61 0.65 5.59 0.02
N ARG A 62 -0.42 5.87 -0.75
CA ARG A 62 -0.77 7.23 -1.18
C ARG A 62 -1.18 8.12 -0.01
N THR A 63 -1.13 9.43 -0.25
CA THR A 63 -1.72 10.46 0.63
C THR A 63 -3.24 10.37 0.61
N TYR A 64 -3.91 10.94 1.61
CA TYR A 64 -5.36 10.93 1.67
C TYR A 64 -6.00 11.62 0.47
N GLN A 65 -5.54 12.83 0.12
CA GLN A 65 -6.07 13.57 -1.02
C GLN A 65 -5.89 12.80 -2.34
N SER A 66 -4.71 12.20 -2.56
CA SER A 66 -4.46 11.48 -3.82
C SER A 66 -5.22 10.16 -3.94
N ALA A 67 -5.62 9.55 -2.83
CA ALA A 67 -6.39 8.31 -2.79
C ALA A 67 -7.91 8.56 -2.93
N LEU A 68 -8.42 9.72 -2.55
CA LEU A 68 -9.86 10.04 -2.54
C LEU A 68 -10.55 9.83 -3.90
N ARG A 69 -9.87 10.09 -5.01
CA ARG A 69 -10.46 9.86 -6.34
C ARG A 69 -10.74 8.38 -6.59
N PHE A 70 -9.82 7.49 -6.17
CA PHE A 70 -9.98 6.04 -6.31
C PHE A 70 -11.08 5.51 -5.38
N TYR A 71 -11.15 6.04 -4.16
CA TYR A 71 -12.22 5.74 -3.21
C TYR A 71 -13.60 6.02 -3.81
N ARG A 72 -13.78 7.20 -4.42
CA ARG A 72 -15.04 7.61 -5.08
C ARG A 72 -15.33 6.79 -6.33
N ASP A 73 -14.32 6.57 -7.16
CA ASP A 73 -14.43 5.85 -8.43
C ASP A 73 -14.76 4.37 -8.23
N LEU A 74 -14.24 3.77 -7.16
CA LEU A 74 -14.52 2.38 -6.76
C LEU A 74 -15.88 2.24 -6.05
N GLY A 75 -16.42 3.32 -5.51
CA GLY A 75 -17.61 3.29 -4.65
C GLY A 75 -17.36 2.64 -3.30
N ALA A 76 -16.14 2.76 -2.76
CA ALA A 76 -15.81 2.30 -1.42
C ALA A 76 -16.57 3.13 -0.36
N THR A 77 -16.91 2.50 0.77
CA THR A 77 -17.73 3.14 1.83
C THR A 77 -17.10 3.04 3.22
N LEU A 78 -16.03 2.27 3.35
CA LEU A 78 -15.31 2.10 4.62
C LEU A 78 -14.22 3.16 4.79
N PRO A 79 -13.70 3.37 6.01
CA PRO A 79 -12.57 4.25 6.24
C PRO A 79 -11.39 3.95 5.32
N LEU A 80 -10.79 5.00 4.76
CA LEU A 80 -9.66 4.93 3.84
C LEU A 80 -8.36 4.79 4.63
N MET A 81 -7.59 3.74 4.34
CA MET A 81 -6.29 3.46 4.95
C MET A 81 -5.19 3.97 4.02
N VAL A 82 -4.52 5.06 4.41
CA VAL A 82 -3.51 5.76 3.60
C VAL A 82 -2.17 5.85 4.31
N TYR A 83 -1.11 6.28 3.60
CA TYR A 83 0.25 6.32 4.13
C TYR A 83 0.69 4.97 4.71
N GLN A 84 0.44 3.87 3.99
CA GLN A 84 0.70 2.49 4.46
C GLN A 84 -0.12 2.11 5.72
N GLY A 85 -1.21 2.81 6.01
CA GLY A 85 -2.02 2.61 7.22
C GLY A 85 -1.67 3.56 8.38
N ALA A 86 -0.77 4.54 8.18
CA ALA A 86 -0.47 5.54 9.20
C ALA A 86 -1.66 6.46 9.49
N LEU A 87 -2.51 6.69 8.52
CA LEU A 87 -3.76 7.43 8.68
C LEU A 87 -4.93 6.57 8.22
N ILE A 88 -5.90 6.35 9.11
CA ILE A 88 -7.19 5.71 8.83
C ILE A 88 -8.27 6.75 9.08
N LYS A 89 -8.91 7.20 8.00
CA LYS A 89 -9.88 8.29 8.03
C LYS A 89 -11.11 7.96 7.19
N ASP A 90 -12.28 8.26 7.75
CA ASP A 90 -13.56 8.14 7.03
C ASP A 90 -13.75 9.37 6.12
N PRO A 91 -13.85 9.18 4.79
CA PRO A 91 -14.03 10.30 3.86
C PRO A 91 -15.42 10.96 3.89
N VAL A 92 -16.41 10.34 4.51
CA VAL A 92 -17.78 10.87 4.58
C VAL A 92 -17.97 11.69 5.85
N THR A 93 -17.55 11.14 6.99
CA THR A 93 -17.71 11.78 8.31
C THR A 93 -16.51 12.63 8.71
N GLU A 94 -15.40 12.57 7.94
CA GLU A 94 -14.10 13.19 8.24
C GLU A 94 -13.48 12.68 9.55
N THR A 95 -14.03 11.63 10.16
CA THR A 95 -13.55 11.05 11.41
C THR A 95 -12.19 10.39 11.20
N VAL A 96 -11.20 10.80 12.01
CA VAL A 96 -9.89 10.14 12.09
C VAL A 96 -9.98 9.02 13.12
N HIS A 97 -9.84 7.78 12.67
CA HIS A 97 -9.87 6.59 13.53
C HIS A 97 -8.49 6.28 14.12
N ARG A 98 -7.44 6.40 13.28
CA ARG A 98 -6.04 6.26 13.68
C ARG A 98 -5.16 7.22 12.92
N HIS A 99 -4.16 7.79 13.61
CA HIS A 99 -3.12 8.59 12.98
C HIS A 99 -1.80 8.37 13.73
N TRP A 100 -0.86 7.75 13.04
CA TRP A 100 0.49 7.52 13.52
C TRP A 100 1.46 8.43 12.80
N THR A 101 2.37 9.06 13.55
CA THR A 101 3.37 10.00 13.03
C THR A 101 4.78 9.50 13.31
N VAL A 102 5.74 9.98 12.54
CA VAL A 102 7.17 9.81 12.80
C VAL A 102 7.57 10.84 13.86
N PRO A 103 8.14 10.43 15.01
CA PRO A 103 8.60 11.38 16.02
C PRO A 103 9.53 12.43 15.43
N ALA A 104 9.36 13.70 15.83
CA ALA A 104 10.09 14.84 15.26
C ALA A 104 11.61 14.68 15.33
N HIS A 105 12.14 14.09 16.42
CA HIS A 105 13.59 13.85 16.56
C HIS A 105 14.08 12.81 15.52
N LEU A 106 13.33 11.73 15.26
CA LEU A 106 13.70 10.73 14.24
C LEU A 106 13.57 11.29 12.82
N ALA A 107 12.57 12.12 12.56
CA ALA A 107 12.44 12.82 11.28
C ALA A 107 13.61 13.78 11.05
N ASN A 108 14.07 14.48 12.11
CA ASN A 108 15.25 15.34 12.04
C ASN A 108 16.54 14.52 11.80
N GLU A 109 16.72 13.40 12.49
CA GLU A 109 17.89 12.53 12.30
C GLU A 109 17.96 11.95 10.88
N LEU A 110 16.81 11.53 10.32
CA LEU A 110 16.72 11.10 8.93
C LEU A 110 17.09 12.25 7.98
N LEU A 111 16.58 13.46 8.24
CA LEU A 111 16.89 14.63 7.42
C LEU A 111 18.38 14.98 7.50
N ASP A 112 19.00 14.94 8.69
CA ASP A 112 20.44 15.18 8.86
C ASP A 112 21.26 14.15 8.07
N TYR A 113 20.81 12.90 8.01
CA TYR A 113 21.44 11.87 7.20
C TYR A 113 21.31 12.17 5.70
N PHE A 114 20.11 12.52 5.21
CA PHE A 114 19.87 12.82 3.80
C PHE A 114 20.52 14.13 3.31
N GLU A 115 20.80 15.07 4.23
CA GLU A 115 21.46 16.34 3.95
C GLU A 115 23.00 16.23 3.92
N GLN A 116 23.59 15.06 4.12
CA GLN A 116 25.03 14.85 3.93
C GLN A 116 25.43 15.17 2.49
N PRO A 117 26.64 15.75 2.27
CA PRO A 117 27.08 16.26 0.95
C PRO A 117 26.93 15.24 -0.19
N GLU A 118 27.14 13.95 0.11
CA GLU A 118 27.10 12.85 -0.86
C GLU A 118 25.68 12.48 -1.29
N LEU A 119 24.68 12.78 -0.46
CA LEU A 119 23.28 12.42 -0.64
C LEU A 119 22.38 13.59 -1.02
N ARG A 120 22.68 14.78 -0.48
CA ARG A 120 21.84 15.97 -0.61
C ARG A 120 21.44 16.34 -2.03
N SER A 121 22.36 16.18 -2.99
CA SER A 121 22.12 16.50 -4.40
C SER A 121 21.46 15.37 -5.18
N LYS A 122 21.36 14.17 -4.57
CA LYS A 122 20.80 12.96 -5.18
C LYS A 122 19.41 12.63 -4.69
N LEU A 123 18.98 13.22 -3.57
CA LEU A 123 17.73 12.89 -2.92
C LEU A 123 16.77 14.09 -2.89
N SER A 124 15.53 13.83 -3.26
CA SER A 124 14.41 14.73 -3.03
C SER A 124 13.64 14.27 -1.79
N VAL A 125 13.77 15.03 -0.69
CA VAL A 125 13.14 14.66 0.59
C VAL A 125 11.79 15.34 0.74
N HIS A 126 10.78 14.54 1.11
CA HIS A 126 9.40 14.94 1.28
C HIS A 126 8.92 14.66 2.71
N PHE A 127 8.39 15.66 3.40
CA PHE A 127 7.67 15.50 4.66
C PHE A 127 6.17 15.66 4.44
N TYR A 128 5.40 14.70 4.93
CA TYR A 128 3.94 14.75 4.86
C TYR A 128 3.37 15.10 6.24
N ILE A 129 2.82 16.31 6.37
CA ILE A 129 2.29 16.84 7.62
C ILE A 129 0.86 17.33 7.36
N ASN A 130 -0.12 16.80 8.12
CA ASN A 130 -1.54 17.13 7.94
C ASN A 130 -2.03 16.99 6.48
N ASP A 131 -1.61 15.91 5.82
CA ASP A 131 -1.91 15.60 4.41
C ASP A 131 -1.39 16.66 3.41
N GLN A 132 -0.44 17.51 3.81
CA GLN A 132 0.28 18.43 2.95
C GLN A 132 1.71 17.94 2.74
N LEU A 133 2.23 18.19 1.53
CA LEU A 133 3.58 17.81 1.14
C LEU A 133 4.53 19.02 1.27
N TYR A 134 5.50 18.89 2.16
CA TYR A 134 6.58 19.86 2.34
C TYR A 134 7.88 19.35 1.73
N VAL A 135 8.59 20.21 1.01
CA VAL A 135 9.85 19.90 0.34
C VAL A 135 10.85 21.04 0.57
N ARG A 136 12.15 20.73 0.45
CA ARG A 136 13.18 21.78 0.45
C ARG A 136 12.98 22.73 -0.74
N GLU A 137 12.85 22.14 -1.92
CA GLU A 137 12.66 22.79 -3.22
C GLU A 137 11.94 21.84 -4.18
N ILE A 138 11.43 22.37 -5.27
CA ILE A 138 10.81 21.54 -6.32
C ILE A 138 11.92 21.02 -7.24
N THR A 139 12.22 19.75 -7.14
CA THR A 139 13.18 19.04 -8.01
C THR A 139 12.48 18.38 -9.20
N PRO A 140 13.20 17.88 -10.22
CA PRO A 140 12.61 17.06 -11.28
C PRO A 140 11.87 15.85 -10.73
N GLU A 141 12.45 15.10 -9.78
CA GLU A 141 11.83 13.93 -9.13
C GLU A 141 10.56 14.32 -8.38
N THR A 142 10.57 15.46 -7.70
CA THR A 142 9.37 16.00 -7.06
C THR A 142 8.29 16.31 -8.09
N ASN A 143 8.63 16.93 -9.23
CA ASN A 143 7.66 17.20 -10.30
C ASN A 143 7.04 15.92 -10.87
N ASP A 144 7.84 14.89 -11.12
CA ASP A 144 7.35 13.58 -11.60
C ASP A 144 6.40 12.94 -10.56
N TYR A 145 6.73 13.04 -9.27
CA TYR A 145 5.85 12.60 -8.18
C TYR A 145 4.53 13.39 -8.17
N LEU A 146 4.58 14.73 -8.28
CA LEU A 146 3.39 15.59 -8.27
C LEU A 146 2.46 15.30 -9.46
N ALA A 147 3.01 15.01 -10.63
CA ALA A 147 2.24 14.65 -11.82
C ALA A 147 1.36 13.40 -11.59
N ARG A 148 1.85 12.43 -10.80
CA ARG A 148 1.11 11.20 -10.49
C ARG A 148 0.20 11.35 -9.27
N SER A 149 0.69 12.02 -8.22
CA SER A 149 -0.05 12.16 -6.94
C SER A 149 -1.16 13.20 -7.00
N THR A 150 -1.05 14.18 -7.91
CA THR A 150 -1.99 15.31 -8.08
C THR A 150 -2.17 16.18 -6.82
N ILE A 151 -1.18 16.18 -5.92
CA ILE A 151 -1.16 17.04 -4.73
C ILE A 151 -0.11 18.15 -4.91
N PRO A 152 -0.33 19.36 -4.38
CA PRO A 152 0.68 20.41 -4.41
C PRO A 152 1.82 20.13 -3.42
N ALA A 153 3.04 20.58 -3.75
CA ALA A 153 4.14 20.62 -2.80
C ALA A 153 4.38 22.07 -2.33
N ILE A 154 4.78 22.20 -1.07
CA ILE A 154 5.09 23.49 -0.42
C ILE A 154 6.61 23.56 -0.21
N PRO A 155 7.36 24.35 -0.99
CA PRO A 155 8.79 24.54 -0.78
C PRO A 155 9.02 25.43 0.43
N VAL A 156 9.85 24.94 1.40
CA VAL A 156 10.13 25.65 2.67
C VAL A 156 11.62 25.96 2.89
N GLY A 157 12.51 25.55 1.98
CA GLY A 157 13.94 25.70 2.12
C GLY A 157 14.54 24.68 3.08
N ASP A 158 14.34 24.84 4.37
CA ASP A 158 14.77 23.86 5.39
C ASP A 158 13.56 23.16 6.00
N LEU A 159 13.46 21.85 5.78
CA LEU A 159 12.36 21.02 6.28
C LEU A 159 12.29 20.96 7.81
N ARG A 160 13.39 21.26 8.53
CA ARG A 160 13.40 21.34 10.00
C ARG A 160 12.42 22.39 10.53
N THR A 161 12.14 23.43 9.76
CA THR A 161 11.17 24.48 10.13
C THR A 161 9.75 23.96 10.26
N THR A 162 9.45 22.79 9.71
CA THR A 162 8.12 22.14 9.76
C THR A 162 7.97 21.20 10.96
N LEU A 163 9.06 20.84 11.65
CA LEU A 163 9.07 19.80 12.71
C LEU A 163 8.48 20.25 14.06
N HIS A 164 7.83 21.42 14.10
CA HIS A 164 6.89 21.75 15.18
C HIS A 164 5.63 20.87 15.12
N GLN A 165 5.44 20.13 14.04
CA GLN A 165 4.45 19.06 13.87
C GLN A 165 5.15 17.81 13.33
N GLU A 166 4.78 16.65 13.81
CA GLU A 166 5.36 15.38 13.40
C GLU A 166 4.83 14.95 12.01
N PRO A 167 5.70 14.54 11.09
CA PRO A 167 5.26 14.05 9.79
C PRO A 167 4.58 12.68 9.89
N THR A 168 3.53 12.47 9.14
CA THR A 168 2.90 11.16 8.96
C THR A 168 3.85 10.19 8.26
N LYS A 169 4.64 10.70 7.31
CA LYS A 169 5.62 9.95 6.54
C LYS A 169 6.80 10.85 6.17
N VAL A 170 7.99 10.28 6.18
CA VAL A 170 9.20 10.82 5.54
C VAL A 170 9.49 9.99 4.30
N LEU A 171 9.64 10.64 3.16
CA LEU A 171 9.94 10.00 1.87
C LEU A 171 11.22 10.62 1.31
N ALA A 172 12.16 9.79 0.85
CA ALA A 172 13.29 10.21 0.03
C ALA A 172 13.20 9.55 -1.35
N LEU A 173 13.25 10.36 -2.40
CA LEU A 173 13.16 9.91 -3.79
C LEU A 173 14.50 10.09 -4.49
N ALA A 174 14.84 9.12 -5.34
CA ALA A 174 15.93 9.23 -6.29
C ALA A 174 15.59 8.42 -7.55
N ASN A 175 16.09 8.84 -8.70
CA ASN A 175 16.02 8.04 -9.94
C ASN A 175 16.99 6.84 -9.91
N ASP A 176 17.95 6.84 -8.99
CA ASP A 176 18.92 5.77 -8.78
C ASP A 176 18.34 4.72 -7.80
N VAL A 177 17.93 3.56 -8.36
CA VAL A 177 17.35 2.44 -7.59
C VAL A 177 18.38 1.83 -6.64
N ASP A 178 19.64 1.72 -7.06
CA ASP A 178 20.71 1.14 -6.23
C ASP A 178 21.00 2.02 -5.03
N LEU A 179 20.91 3.35 -5.17
CA LEU A 179 20.99 4.28 -4.06
C LEU A 179 19.86 4.04 -3.05
N ILE A 180 18.62 3.92 -3.50
CA ILE A 180 17.46 3.66 -2.63
C ILE A 180 17.60 2.32 -1.91
N ASP A 181 18.05 1.27 -2.59
CA ASP A 181 18.29 -0.04 -1.98
C ASP A 181 19.40 0.03 -0.91
N SER A 182 20.48 0.75 -1.20
CA SER A 182 21.57 0.97 -0.25
C SER A 182 21.11 1.74 0.99
N LEU A 183 20.32 2.82 0.81
CA LEU A 183 19.72 3.58 1.92
C LEU A 183 18.84 2.68 2.80
N LEU A 184 18.01 1.83 2.20
CA LEU A 184 17.13 0.95 2.95
C LEU A 184 17.93 -0.06 3.80
N VAL A 185 18.98 -0.66 3.22
CA VAL A 185 19.86 -1.59 3.93
C VAL A 185 20.59 -0.90 5.08
N GLU A 186 21.18 0.26 4.84
CA GLU A 186 21.97 1.00 5.83
C GLU A 186 21.10 1.52 6.98
N LEU A 187 19.96 2.15 6.66
CA LEU A 187 19.10 2.73 7.68
C LEU A 187 18.36 1.66 8.50
N ARG A 188 18.11 0.46 7.95
CA ARG A 188 17.65 -0.70 8.72
C ARG A 188 18.68 -1.25 9.71
N GLN A 189 19.95 -0.97 9.51
CA GLN A 189 20.99 -1.30 10.51
C GLN A 189 21.10 -0.23 11.60
N ARG A 190 20.74 1.02 11.27
CA ARG A 190 20.80 2.17 12.17
C ARG A 190 19.59 2.30 13.08
N TYR A 191 18.39 2.02 12.57
CA TYR A 191 17.12 2.13 13.30
C TYR A 191 16.55 0.75 13.58
N LEU A 192 16.10 0.55 14.81
CA LEU A 192 15.39 -0.67 15.19
C LEU A 192 13.99 -0.68 14.55
N PRO A 193 13.43 -1.88 14.27
CA PRO A 193 12.04 -2.00 13.79
C PRO A 193 10.98 -1.44 14.77
N THR A 194 11.37 -1.20 16.03
CA THR A 194 10.53 -0.57 17.07
C THR A 194 10.61 0.95 17.07
N GLU A 195 11.52 1.54 16.29
CA GLU A 195 11.69 2.98 16.17
C GLU A 195 11.05 3.51 14.88
N LEU A 196 11.32 2.84 13.75
CA LEU A 196 10.80 3.21 12.43
C LEU A 196 10.45 1.96 11.61
N TYR A 197 9.33 2.02 10.92
CA TYR A 197 9.06 1.10 9.82
C TYR A 197 9.63 1.68 8.52
N LEU A 198 10.64 0.99 7.99
CA LEU A 198 11.36 1.39 6.77
C LEU A 198 11.00 0.46 5.62
N THR A 199 10.46 1.03 4.54
CA THR A 199 10.00 0.26 3.38
C THR A 199 10.20 1.03 2.07
N LYS A 200 9.81 0.40 0.97
CA LYS A 200 9.62 1.05 -0.33
C LYS A 200 8.36 0.51 -1.00
N SER A 201 7.53 1.42 -1.50
CA SER A 201 6.34 1.10 -2.29
C SER A 201 6.63 1.10 -3.79
N VAL A 202 7.65 1.85 -4.19
CA VAL A 202 8.18 1.94 -5.56
C VAL A 202 9.71 1.80 -5.49
N ALA A 203 10.34 1.27 -6.53
CA ALA A 203 11.78 1.03 -6.55
C ALA A 203 12.63 2.29 -6.24
N THR A 204 12.12 3.46 -6.61
CA THR A 204 12.77 4.77 -6.46
C THR A 204 12.39 5.53 -5.17
N PHE A 205 11.67 4.90 -4.23
CA PHE A 205 11.14 5.53 -3.02
C PHE A 205 11.66 4.83 -1.76
N PHE A 206 12.42 5.56 -0.93
CA PHE A 206 12.66 5.18 0.47
C PHE A 206 11.58 5.82 1.34
N GLU A 207 10.88 5.03 2.14
CA GLU A 207 9.81 5.49 3.01
C GLU A 207 10.09 5.14 4.47
N ALA A 208 9.88 6.11 5.37
CA ALA A 208 9.92 5.92 6.82
C ALA A 208 8.60 6.38 7.44
N THR A 209 8.02 5.50 8.25
CA THR A 209 6.79 5.73 9.02
C THR A 209 6.96 5.27 10.46
N ASN A 210 5.94 5.50 11.28
CA ASN A 210 5.88 4.98 12.64
C ASN A 210 6.01 3.44 12.65
N PRO A 211 6.68 2.82 13.63
CA PRO A 211 6.91 1.37 13.69
C PRO A 211 5.64 0.53 13.75
N LEU A 212 4.52 1.09 14.20
CA LEU A 212 3.23 0.40 14.26
C LEU A 212 2.49 0.38 12.92
N VAL A 213 3.07 1.00 11.88
CA VAL A 213 2.41 1.23 10.59
C VAL A 213 2.89 0.23 9.55
N ASN A 214 1.96 -0.58 9.08
CA ASN A 214 2.01 -1.31 7.81
C ASN A 214 0.57 -1.60 7.36
N LYS A 215 0.37 -1.97 6.09
CA LYS A 215 -0.97 -2.26 5.56
C LYS A 215 -1.66 -3.42 6.29
N GLY A 216 -0.91 -4.41 6.78
CA GLY A 216 -1.47 -5.54 7.54
C GLY A 216 -2.11 -5.09 8.85
N THR A 217 -1.42 -4.28 9.65
CA THR A 217 -1.99 -3.75 10.92
C THR A 217 -3.18 -2.84 10.70
N ALA A 218 -3.21 -2.10 9.58
CA ALA A 218 -4.36 -1.27 9.22
C ALA A 218 -5.57 -2.11 8.81
N VAL A 219 -5.37 -3.16 8.00
CA VAL A 219 -6.42 -4.10 7.59
C VAL A 219 -6.94 -4.88 8.80
N GLN A 220 -6.06 -5.34 9.68
CA GLN A 220 -6.43 -6.00 10.93
C GLN A 220 -7.32 -5.09 11.79
N TYR A 221 -6.93 -3.83 11.98
CA TYR A 221 -7.77 -2.87 12.70
C TYR A 221 -9.15 -2.71 12.07
N LEU A 222 -9.22 -2.52 10.75
CA LEU A 222 -10.48 -2.35 10.06
C LEU A 222 -11.37 -3.59 10.20
N ALA A 223 -10.79 -4.79 10.07
CA ALA A 223 -11.52 -6.04 10.19
C ALA A 223 -11.98 -6.30 11.63
N GLU A 224 -11.04 -6.36 12.57
CA GLU A 224 -11.31 -6.87 13.92
C GLU A 224 -11.95 -5.81 14.83
N GLU A 225 -11.39 -4.58 14.87
CA GLU A 225 -11.85 -3.56 15.81
C GLU A 225 -13.02 -2.72 15.26
N TYR A 226 -13.01 -2.42 13.95
CA TYR A 226 -14.05 -1.57 13.36
C TYR A 226 -15.27 -2.38 12.89
N LEU A 227 -15.08 -3.56 12.27
CA LEU A 227 -16.14 -4.39 11.68
C LEU A 227 -16.51 -5.62 12.52
N GLY A 228 -15.69 -6.02 13.50
CA GLY A 228 -15.92 -7.25 14.30
C GLY A 228 -15.72 -8.54 13.51
N LEU A 229 -14.94 -8.50 12.43
CA LEU A 229 -14.64 -9.65 11.56
C LEU A 229 -13.35 -10.34 12.01
N GLN A 230 -13.16 -11.58 11.53
CA GLN A 230 -11.91 -12.32 11.71
C GLN A 230 -11.11 -12.34 10.41
N ALA A 231 -9.82 -12.63 10.47
CA ALA A 231 -8.95 -12.74 9.29
C ALA A 231 -9.53 -13.64 8.20
N ASP A 232 -10.18 -14.75 8.57
CA ASP A 232 -10.83 -15.69 7.62
C ASP A 232 -12.01 -15.07 6.84
N ASN A 233 -12.54 -13.92 7.28
CA ASN A 233 -13.59 -13.18 6.57
C ASN A 233 -13.03 -12.13 5.61
N VAL A 234 -11.70 -12.00 5.51
CA VAL A 234 -11.02 -10.96 4.75
C VAL A 234 -10.36 -11.53 3.52
N MET A 235 -10.59 -10.90 2.38
CA MET A 235 -9.81 -11.07 1.17
C MET A 235 -9.05 -9.77 0.89
N VAL A 236 -7.76 -9.89 0.55
CA VAL A 236 -6.94 -8.74 0.15
C VAL A 236 -6.28 -8.99 -1.20
N VAL A 237 -6.06 -7.92 -1.96
CA VAL A 237 -5.30 -7.96 -3.22
C VAL A 237 -4.24 -6.88 -3.18
N GLY A 238 -2.99 -7.25 -3.50
CA GLY A 238 -1.85 -6.34 -3.54
C GLY A 238 -0.77 -6.83 -4.51
N ASP A 239 0.26 -6.01 -4.76
CA ASP A 239 1.25 -6.31 -5.80
C ASP A 239 2.70 -6.14 -5.36
N ASN A 240 2.98 -5.61 -4.16
CA ASN A 240 4.35 -5.27 -3.81
C ASN A 240 4.72 -5.67 -2.37
N PHE A 241 5.96 -5.42 -1.98
CA PHE A 241 6.50 -5.78 -0.66
C PHE A 241 5.76 -5.13 0.51
N ASN A 242 5.22 -3.92 0.33
CA ASN A 242 4.41 -3.23 1.34
C ASN A 242 3.00 -3.83 1.52
N ASP A 243 2.62 -4.81 0.68
CA ASP A 243 1.35 -5.54 0.78
C ASP A 243 1.51 -6.89 1.50
N LEU A 244 2.75 -7.33 1.75
CA LEU A 244 3.02 -8.66 2.30
C LEU A 244 2.29 -8.91 3.61
N GLU A 245 2.30 -7.94 4.52
CA GLU A 245 1.68 -8.09 5.83
C GLU A 245 0.15 -8.23 5.70
N MET A 246 -0.52 -7.49 4.81
CA MET A 246 -1.96 -7.67 4.59
C MET A 246 -2.28 -8.96 3.85
N ILE A 247 -1.44 -9.37 2.86
CA ILE A 247 -1.59 -10.64 2.14
C ILE A 247 -1.47 -11.83 3.10
N GLN A 248 -0.55 -11.77 4.07
CA GLN A 248 -0.34 -12.83 5.05
C GLN A 248 -1.38 -12.83 6.18
N TYR A 249 -1.94 -11.67 6.52
CA TYR A 249 -2.99 -11.55 7.53
C TYR A 249 -4.32 -12.15 7.06
N ALA A 250 -4.72 -11.88 5.83
CA ALA A 250 -6.06 -12.21 5.33
C ALA A 250 -6.28 -13.71 5.16
N GLY A 251 -7.53 -14.14 5.31
CA GLY A 251 -7.95 -15.49 4.97
C GLY A 251 -7.69 -15.84 3.51
N ILE A 252 -7.87 -14.87 2.60
CA ILE A 252 -7.49 -14.98 1.19
C ILE A 252 -6.57 -13.80 0.85
N GLY A 253 -5.28 -14.07 0.73
CA GLY A 253 -4.28 -13.10 0.26
C GLY A 253 -3.96 -13.35 -1.21
N VAL A 254 -4.21 -12.38 -2.06
CA VAL A 254 -3.98 -12.45 -3.51
C VAL A 254 -2.83 -11.53 -3.90
N ALA A 255 -1.86 -12.07 -4.65
CA ALA A 255 -0.84 -11.28 -5.30
C ALA A 255 -1.19 -11.04 -6.77
N MET A 256 -0.96 -9.83 -7.28
CA MET A 256 -1.12 -9.53 -8.70
C MET A 256 -0.03 -10.20 -9.55
N GLY A 257 -0.32 -10.49 -10.82
CA GLY A 257 0.62 -11.11 -11.75
C GLY A 257 1.89 -10.28 -12.02
N ASN A 258 1.82 -8.97 -11.84
CA ASN A 258 2.97 -8.05 -11.90
C ASN A 258 3.77 -7.97 -10.58
N ALA A 259 3.35 -8.64 -9.51
CA ALA A 259 4.07 -8.64 -8.24
C ALA A 259 5.44 -9.34 -8.35
N PRO A 260 6.43 -8.96 -7.53
CA PRO A 260 7.68 -9.70 -7.40
C PRO A 260 7.46 -11.14 -6.91
N GLU A 261 8.31 -12.08 -7.37
CA GLU A 261 8.19 -13.51 -7.00
C GLU A 261 8.12 -13.77 -5.48
N PRO A 262 8.90 -13.06 -4.61
CA PRO A 262 8.77 -13.26 -3.16
C PRO A 262 7.38 -12.89 -2.59
N VAL A 263 6.65 -11.98 -3.23
CA VAL A 263 5.27 -11.60 -2.86
C VAL A 263 4.30 -12.68 -3.32
N LYS A 264 4.39 -13.11 -4.59
CA LYS A 264 3.60 -14.20 -5.15
C LYS A 264 3.73 -15.49 -4.34
N ALA A 265 4.96 -15.84 -3.94
CA ALA A 265 5.23 -17.05 -3.16
C ALA A 265 4.58 -17.07 -1.76
N ARG A 266 4.12 -15.92 -1.27
CA ARG A 266 3.47 -15.78 0.05
C ARG A 266 1.97 -15.53 -0.03
N SER A 267 1.41 -15.49 -1.24
CA SER A 267 -0.03 -15.36 -1.46
C SER A 267 -0.72 -16.71 -1.56
N ASN A 268 -2.03 -16.74 -1.34
CA ASN A 268 -2.86 -17.92 -1.56
C ASN A 268 -3.12 -18.15 -3.05
N TRP A 269 -3.12 -17.09 -3.84
CA TRP A 269 -3.39 -17.13 -5.27
C TRP A 269 -2.69 -15.98 -5.99
N VAL A 270 -2.33 -16.22 -7.25
CA VAL A 270 -1.73 -15.21 -8.12
C VAL A 270 -2.71 -14.85 -9.22
N ALA A 271 -3.18 -13.61 -9.20
CA ALA A 271 -4.08 -13.06 -10.21
C ALA A 271 -3.33 -12.77 -11.53
N PRO A 272 -4.03 -12.55 -12.63
CA PRO A 272 -3.47 -11.85 -13.79
C PRO A 272 -2.86 -10.50 -13.40
N SER A 273 -2.11 -9.87 -14.31
CA SER A 273 -1.53 -8.55 -14.05
C SER A 273 -2.60 -7.46 -13.97
N VAL A 274 -2.24 -6.28 -13.47
CA VAL A 274 -3.14 -5.11 -13.41
C VAL A 274 -3.67 -4.74 -14.80
N GLU A 275 -2.84 -4.83 -15.84
CA GLU A 275 -3.26 -4.55 -17.21
C GLU A 275 -4.14 -5.66 -17.83
N ALA A 276 -4.22 -6.82 -17.20
CA ALA A 276 -5.09 -7.93 -17.57
C ALA A 276 -6.29 -8.11 -16.61
N ASP A 277 -6.71 -7.04 -15.92
CA ASP A 277 -7.85 -7.01 -15.01
C ASP A 277 -7.79 -8.02 -13.85
N GLY A 278 -6.60 -8.23 -13.29
CA GLY A 278 -6.35 -9.28 -12.27
C GLY A 278 -7.25 -9.20 -11.05
N VAL A 279 -7.63 -8.00 -10.59
CA VAL A 279 -8.58 -7.82 -9.48
C VAL A 279 -9.97 -8.33 -9.85
N ALA A 280 -10.43 -8.08 -11.08
CA ALA A 280 -11.72 -8.60 -11.53
C ALA A 280 -11.71 -10.15 -11.55
N ALA A 281 -10.64 -10.76 -12.07
CA ALA A 281 -10.46 -12.20 -12.06
C ALA A 281 -10.45 -12.77 -10.63
N ALA A 282 -9.78 -12.11 -9.68
CA ALA A 282 -9.75 -12.55 -8.28
C ALA A 282 -11.14 -12.47 -7.62
N ILE A 283 -11.89 -11.40 -7.88
CA ILE A 283 -13.26 -11.25 -7.39
C ILE A 283 -14.17 -12.31 -8.00
N GLU A 284 -14.07 -12.59 -9.29
CA GLU A 284 -14.83 -13.65 -9.96
C GLU A 284 -14.53 -15.00 -9.34
N GLU A 285 -13.26 -15.36 -9.15
CA GLU A 285 -12.82 -16.65 -8.62
C GLU A 285 -13.34 -16.90 -7.21
N PHE A 286 -13.19 -15.94 -6.30
CA PHE A 286 -13.43 -16.17 -4.87
C PHE A 286 -14.75 -15.64 -4.34
N LEU A 287 -15.35 -14.65 -5.00
CA LEU A 287 -16.51 -13.94 -4.46
C LEU A 287 -17.78 -14.11 -5.31
N LEU A 288 -17.64 -14.45 -6.60
CA LEU A 288 -18.79 -14.52 -7.51
C LEU A 288 -19.15 -15.93 -7.98
N GLN A 289 -18.22 -16.90 -8.02
CA GLN A 289 -18.46 -18.25 -8.55
C GLN A 289 -19.28 -19.19 -7.64
N ASN A 290 -19.48 -18.86 -6.36
CA ASN A 290 -20.21 -19.74 -5.44
C ASN A 290 -21.68 -19.32 -5.32
N LEU A 291 -22.47 -19.63 -6.36
CA LEU A 291 -23.93 -19.75 -6.33
C LEU A 291 -24.37 -21.01 -7.05
#